data_344d941cfb5a64e98fb695411abe59cc
#
_entry.id   344d941cfb5a64e98fb695411abe59cc
#
_cell.length_a   1.000
_cell.length_b   1.000
_cell.length_c   1.000
_cell.angle_alpha   90.00
_cell.angle_beta   90.00
_cell.angle_gamma   90.00
#
_symmetry.space_group_name_H-M   'P 1'
#
loop_
_entity.id
_entity.type
_entity.pdbx_description
1 polymer ?
#
loop_
_entity_poly.entity_id
_entity_poly.type
_entity_poly.pdbx_seq_one_letter_code
_entity_poly.pdbx_strand_id
1 'polypeptide(L)'
;MALMIEVRRGADRYEGGDPAAGITTRHAFSFGSSYDPDNLRFGPVLACNEETLAAGAGFDEHPHSHTEIVTWVIDGELTHQDSTGEKSLVRPGDVQRLSAGSGARHVERNDGDRPLRFVQMWLSPLAAGGDPSYEVVRGVPDGTPYEVPAAGAALHVRRPGAGERVAVPAAERVYLHVVRGDLRLDGAELGPGDSARITAEKGLEIIAGSPGELLIWELPA
;
A
#
# COMPACT_ATOMS: atom_id res chain seq x y z
N MET A 1 -4.68 9.20 24.75
CA MET A 1 -3.68 9.47 23.70
C MET A 1 -4.07 10.80 23.06
N ALA A 2 -3.11 11.69 22.77
CA ALA A 2 -3.45 12.97 22.11
C ALA A 2 -3.83 12.70 20.65
N LEU A 3 -4.86 13.44 20.19
CA LEU A 3 -5.25 13.56 18.81
C LEU A 3 -4.04 13.98 17.95
N MET A 4 -3.78 13.28 16.86
CA MET A 4 -2.72 13.67 15.94
C MET A 4 -3.07 13.27 14.51
N ILE A 5 -2.97 14.26 13.60
CA ILE A 5 -2.95 14.04 12.17
C ILE A 5 -1.58 14.50 11.68
N GLU A 6 -0.77 13.57 11.16
CA GLU A 6 0.54 13.84 10.59
C GLU A 6 0.48 13.62 9.07
N VAL A 7 0.65 14.69 8.31
CA VAL A 7 0.73 14.61 6.84
C VAL A 7 2.19 14.44 6.43
N ARG A 8 2.46 13.43 5.60
CA ARG A 8 3.74 13.18 4.95
C ARG A 8 3.61 13.41 3.45
N ARG A 9 4.49 14.24 2.89
CA ARG A 9 4.43 14.61 1.48
C ARG A 9 5.01 13.54 0.57
N GLY A 10 4.40 13.33 -0.59
CA GLY A 10 4.91 12.44 -1.61
C GLY A 10 6.31 12.86 -2.11
N ALA A 11 6.58 14.18 -2.13
CA ALA A 11 7.89 14.72 -2.50
C ALA A 11 9.01 14.34 -1.51
N ASP A 12 8.66 14.07 -0.24
CA ASP A 12 9.63 13.74 0.83
C ASP A 12 9.86 12.22 0.96
N ARG A 13 9.27 11.40 0.06
CA ARG A 13 9.51 9.96 0.05
C ARG A 13 10.96 9.66 -0.31
N TYR A 14 11.53 8.64 0.34
CA TYR A 14 12.88 8.19 0.03
C TYR A 14 12.92 7.52 -1.34
N GLU A 15 13.97 7.82 -2.10
CA GLU A 15 14.18 7.21 -3.42
C GLU A 15 14.88 5.86 -3.29
N GLY A 16 14.48 4.90 -4.12
CA GLY A 16 15.03 3.55 -4.18
C GLY A 16 14.78 2.88 -5.52
N GLY A 17 14.96 1.56 -5.53
CA GLY A 17 14.89 0.76 -6.74
C GLY A 17 16.25 0.62 -7.43
N ASP A 18 16.22 0.19 -8.68
CA ASP A 18 17.37 0.11 -9.59
C ASP A 18 16.95 0.71 -10.95
N PRO A 19 17.21 2.01 -11.17
CA PRO A 19 16.84 2.67 -12.43
C PRO A 19 17.51 2.06 -13.66
N ALA A 20 18.69 1.43 -13.51
CA ALA A 20 19.37 0.75 -14.62
C ALA A 20 18.65 -0.53 -15.01
N ALA A 21 17.98 -1.20 -14.07
CA ALA A 21 17.10 -2.34 -14.31
C ALA A 21 15.65 -1.93 -14.64
N GLY A 22 15.37 -0.63 -14.77
CA GLY A 22 14.02 -0.12 -15.05
C GLY A 22 13.09 -0.13 -13.84
N ILE A 23 13.61 -0.10 -12.63
CA ILE A 23 12.87 -0.12 -11.38
C ILE A 23 13.04 1.20 -10.64
N THR A 24 11.93 1.88 -10.35
CA THR A 24 11.93 3.08 -9.50
C THR A 24 10.98 2.85 -8.34
N THR A 25 11.47 3.09 -7.12
CA THR A 25 10.72 2.95 -5.88
C THR A 25 10.69 4.28 -5.12
N ARG A 26 9.55 4.61 -4.52
CA ARG A 26 9.41 5.74 -3.60
C ARG A 26 8.85 5.23 -2.27
N HIS A 27 9.70 5.23 -1.23
CA HIS A 27 9.38 4.67 0.08
C HIS A 27 8.74 5.72 1.00
N ALA A 28 7.61 5.40 1.64
CA ALA A 28 7.01 6.25 2.67
C ALA A 28 7.64 6.10 4.06
N PHE A 29 8.35 5.00 4.29
CA PHE A 29 9.05 4.67 5.54
C PHE A 29 10.51 4.38 5.25
N SER A 30 11.35 4.34 6.30
CA SER A 30 12.72 3.86 6.19
C SER A 30 12.76 2.49 5.54
N PHE A 31 13.52 2.37 4.45
CA PHE A 31 13.62 1.14 3.68
C PHE A 31 14.98 1.06 2.96
N GLY A 32 15.54 -0.14 2.87
CA GLY A 32 16.79 -0.36 2.16
C GLY A 32 17.95 0.49 2.71
N SER A 33 18.50 1.35 1.87
CA SER A 33 19.62 2.25 2.23
C SER A 33 19.18 3.53 2.96
N SER A 34 17.87 3.82 3.00
CA SER A 34 17.33 5.01 3.64
C SER A 34 16.93 4.68 5.08
N TYR A 35 17.67 5.22 6.05
CA TYR A 35 17.41 4.99 7.47
C TYR A 35 17.09 6.30 8.19
N ASP A 36 15.86 6.36 8.74
CA ASP A 36 15.37 7.42 9.60
C ASP A 36 14.72 6.75 10.83
N PRO A 37 15.32 6.83 12.03
CA PRO A 37 14.82 6.16 13.22
C PRO A 37 13.43 6.64 13.65
N ASP A 38 13.02 7.84 13.25
CA ASP A 38 11.72 8.42 13.57
C ASP A 38 10.63 8.05 12.55
N ASN A 39 11.00 7.30 11.49
CA ASN A 39 10.09 6.91 10.41
C ASN A 39 10.19 5.43 10.02
N LEU A 40 10.21 4.54 11.00
CA LEU A 40 10.36 3.09 10.76
C LEU A 40 9.04 2.40 10.45
N ARG A 41 7.93 2.86 11.06
CA ARG A 41 6.61 2.22 10.96
C ARG A 41 5.50 3.12 11.49
N PHE A 42 4.25 2.75 11.14
CA PHE A 42 3.07 3.31 11.79
C PHE A 42 2.07 2.19 12.12
N GLY A 43 1.89 1.89 13.41
CA GLY A 43 1.18 0.68 13.83
C GLY A 43 1.85 -0.57 13.22
N PRO A 44 1.10 -1.49 12.60
CA PRO A 44 1.65 -2.63 11.88
C PRO A 44 2.26 -2.28 10.51
N VAL A 45 2.00 -1.10 9.92
CA VAL A 45 2.51 -0.73 8.60
C VAL A 45 4.01 -0.47 8.66
N LEU A 46 4.78 -1.29 7.95
CA LEU A 46 6.24 -1.26 7.85
C LEU A 46 6.72 -0.58 6.57
N ALA A 47 5.96 -0.72 5.49
CA ALA A 47 6.26 -0.12 4.19
C ALA A 47 4.97 0.30 3.47
N CYS A 48 5.07 1.35 2.68
CA CYS A 48 4.10 1.76 1.68
C CYS A 48 4.89 2.36 0.51
N ASN A 49 5.25 1.49 -0.42
CA ASN A 49 6.11 1.82 -1.54
C ASN A 49 5.30 2.05 -2.80
N GLU A 50 5.57 3.14 -3.50
CA GLU A 50 5.14 3.31 -4.88
C GLU A 50 6.22 2.75 -5.79
N GLU A 51 5.84 1.75 -6.58
CA GLU A 51 6.73 1.06 -7.51
C GLU A 51 6.36 1.42 -8.94
N THR A 52 7.40 1.66 -9.75
CA THR A 52 7.26 1.80 -11.20
C THR A 52 8.26 0.86 -11.87
N LEU A 53 7.74 -0.07 -12.66
CA LEU A 53 8.53 -1.01 -13.44
C LEU A 53 8.40 -0.70 -14.92
N ALA A 54 9.52 -0.49 -15.60
CA ALA A 54 9.55 -0.42 -17.07
C ALA A 54 9.08 -1.74 -17.71
N ALA A 55 8.73 -1.71 -18.98
CA ALA A 55 8.40 -2.93 -19.72
C ALA A 55 9.54 -3.96 -19.60
N GLY A 56 9.22 -5.19 -19.23
CA GLY A 56 10.16 -6.28 -19.01
C GLY A 56 10.96 -6.23 -17.70
N ALA A 57 10.85 -5.15 -16.92
CA ALA A 57 11.50 -5.05 -15.61
C ALA A 57 10.76 -5.85 -14.52
N GLY A 58 11.45 -6.11 -13.43
CA GLY A 58 10.84 -6.80 -12.28
C GLY A 58 11.85 -7.14 -11.20
N PHE A 59 11.32 -7.62 -10.08
CA PHE A 59 12.11 -8.14 -8.98
C PHE A 59 12.34 -9.64 -9.19
N ASP A 60 13.61 -10.04 -9.22
CA ASP A 60 13.99 -11.45 -9.26
C ASP A 60 13.52 -12.18 -7.99
N GLU A 61 13.58 -13.51 -7.99
CA GLU A 61 13.13 -14.31 -6.87
C GLU A 61 13.82 -13.89 -5.56
N HIS A 62 13.02 -13.44 -4.61
CA HIS A 62 13.48 -12.97 -3.31
C HIS A 62 12.60 -13.53 -2.16
N PRO A 63 13.19 -13.70 -0.96
CA PRO A 63 12.49 -14.27 0.17
C PRO A 63 11.80 -13.20 1.03
N HIS A 64 10.66 -13.60 1.63
CA HIS A 64 9.99 -12.89 2.71
C HIS A 64 9.67 -13.84 3.85
N SER A 65 9.57 -13.31 5.07
CA SER A 65 9.08 -14.02 6.24
C SER A 65 8.44 -13.04 7.22
N HIS A 66 7.44 -13.53 7.95
CA HIS A 66 6.77 -12.77 9.02
C HIS A 66 6.22 -11.40 8.56
N THR A 67 5.67 -11.35 7.36
CA THR A 67 5.14 -10.12 6.75
C THR A 67 3.90 -10.44 5.94
N GLU A 68 2.89 -9.57 6.03
CA GLU A 68 1.77 -9.51 5.11
C GLU A 68 2.12 -8.48 4.03
N ILE A 69 2.14 -8.89 2.78
CA ILE A 69 2.43 -8.02 1.62
C ILE A 69 1.15 -7.84 0.84
N VAL A 70 0.64 -6.61 0.79
CA VAL A 70 -0.58 -6.26 0.07
C VAL A 70 -0.22 -5.33 -1.08
N THR A 71 -0.62 -5.71 -2.29
CA THR A 71 -0.32 -4.95 -3.51
C THR A 71 -1.60 -4.44 -4.15
N TRP A 72 -1.58 -3.15 -4.53
CA TRP A 72 -2.60 -2.47 -5.30
C TRP A 72 -2.02 -1.96 -6.61
N VAL A 73 -2.50 -2.49 -7.74
CA VAL A 73 -2.05 -2.05 -9.08
C VAL A 73 -2.76 -0.76 -9.47
N ILE A 74 -1.98 0.25 -9.86
CA ILE A 74 -2.47 1.56 -10.30
C ILE A 74 -2.66 1.57 -11.83
N ASP A 75 -1.63 1.14 -12.56
CA ASP A 75 -1.59 1.11 -14.02
C ASP A 75 -0.80 -0.11 -14.49
N GLY A 76 -1.16 -0.70 -15.61
CA GLY A 76 -0.49 -1.87 -16.18
C GLY A 76 -0.98 -3.19 -15.58
N GLU A 77 -0.13 -4.20 -15.60
CA GLU A 77 -0.45 -5.54 -15.14
C GLU A 77 0.78 -6.15 -14.45
N LEU A 78 0.62 -6.57 -13.20
CA LEU A 78 1.67 -7.22 -12.43
C LEU A 78 1.58 -8.73 -12.61
N THR A 79 2.67 -9.34 -13.08
CA THR A 79 2.85 -10.80 -13.02
C THR A 79 3.49 -11.16 -11.68
N HIS A 80 2.82 -12.01 -10.92
CA HIS A 80 3.34 -12.63 -9.70
C HIS A 80 3.55 -14.12 -9.95
N GLN A 81 4.67 -14.66 -9.45
CA GLN A 81 4.93 -16.08 -9.41
C GLN A 81 5.59 -16.43 -8.08
N ASP A 82 5.01 -17.38 -7.36
CA ASP A 82 5.55 -17.84 -6.08
C ASP A 82 6.36 -19.13 -6.20
N SER A 83 6.94 -19.54 -5.07
CA SER A 83 7.77 -20.77 -4.99
C SER A 83 6.99 -22.09 -5.16
N THR A 84 5.65 -22.05 -5.21
CA THR A 84 4.82 -23.20 -5.57
C THR A 84 4.67 -23.35 -7.07
N GLY A 85 5.11 -22.34 -7.85
CA GLY A 85 5.01 -22.27 -9.30
C GLY A 85 3.67 -21.70 -9.79
N GLU A 86 2.82 -21.26 -8.89
CA GLU A 86 1.59 -20.57 -9.26
C GLU A 86 1.91 -19.20 -9.87
N LYS A 87 1.32 -18.93 -11.03
CA LYS A 87 1.48 -17.65 -11.73
C LYS A 87 0.14 -16.94 -11.84
N SER A 88 0.09 -15.69 -11.41
CA SER A 88 -1.10 -14.87 -11.51
C SER A 88 -0.81 -13.48 -12.06
N LEU A 89 -1.83 -12.88 -12.68
CA LEU A 89 -1.81 -11.51 -13.18
C LEU A 89 -2.71 -10.66 -12.28
N VAL A 90 -2.19 -9.53 -11.83
CA VAL A 90 -2.91 -8.56 -10.98
C VAL A 90 -3.09 -7.26 -11.76
N ARG A 91 -4.31 -6.75 -11.80
CA ARG A 91 -4.71 -5.60 -12.60
C ARG A 91 -5.27 -4.46 -11.74
N PRO A 92 -5.40 -3.24 -12.28
CA PRO A 92 -6.11 -2.17 -11.59
C PRO A 92 -7.51 -2.62 -11.13
N GLY A 93 -7.79 -2.39 -9.84
CA GLY A 93 -9.02 -2.86 -9.20
C GLY A 93 -8.90 -4.17 -8.42
N ASP A 94 -7.79 -4.90 -8.58
CA ASP A 94 -7.49 -6.12 -7.83
C ASP A 94 -6.63 -5.81 -6.59
N VAL A 95 -6.84 -6.56 -5.53
CA VAL A 95 -5.92 -6.64 -4.38
C VAL A 95 -5.22 -7.99 -4.42
N GLN A 96 -3.89 -7.98 -4.37
CA GLN A 96 -3.05 -9.15 -4.13
C GLN A 96 -2.59 -9.16 -2.68
N ARG A 97 -2.59 -10.33 -2.04
CA ARG A 97 -1.93 -10.53 -0.75
C ARG A 97 -1.04 -11.76 -0.78
N LEU A 98 0.20 -11.59 -0.30
CA LEU A 98 1.11 -12.66 0.08
C LEU A 98 1.29 -12.60 1.59
N SER A 99 0.76 -13.60 2.31
CA SER A 99 1.14 -13.88 3.70
C SER A 99 2.41 -14.68 3.68
N ALA A 100 3.53 -14.09 4.07
CA ALA A 100 4.82 -14.78 3.99
C ALA A 100 5.01 -15.90 5.04
N GLY A 101 4.23 -15.86 6.13
CA GLY A 101 4.30 -16.88 7.17
C GLY A 101 5.72 -17.11 7.68
N SER A 102 6.12 -18.38 7.78
CA SER A 102 7.50 -18.77 8.17
C SER A 102 8.53 -18.56 7.08
N GLY A 103 8.09 -18.36 5.83
CA GLY A 103 8.95 -18.08 4.68
C GLY A 103 8.24 -18.35 3.36
N ALA A 104 8.30 -17.39 2.46
CA ALA A 104 7.85 -17.49 1.08
C ALA A 104 8.91 -16.89 0.15
N ARG A 105 8.93 -17.33 -1.11
CA ARG A 105 9.75 -16.73 -2.18
C ARG A 105 8.84 -16.41 -3.35
N HIS A 106 9.04 -15.27 -3.97
CA HIS A 106 8.26 -14.88 -5.14
C HIS A 106 9.06 -14.04 -6.12
N VAL A 107 8.50 -13.90 -7.30
CA VAL A 107 8.94 -13.04 -8.41
C VAL A 107 7.80 -12.07 -8.71
N GLU A 108 8.11 -10.81 -8.93
CA GLU A 108 7.15 -9.80 -9.37
C GLU A 108 7.70 -9.10 -10.62
N ARG A 109 6.95 -9.13 -11.73
CA ARG A 109 7.42 -8.64 -13.03
C ARG A 109 6.37 -7.84 -13.77
N ASN A 110 6.86 -6.93 -14.59
CA ASN A 110 6.09 -6.32 -15.66
C ASN A 110 6.37 -7.08 -16.98
N ASP A 111 5.58 -8.08 -17.28
CA ASP A 111 5.67 -8.83 -18.55
C ASP A 111 4.96 -8.11 -19.72
N GLY A 112 4.37 -6.92 -19.47
CA GLY A 112 3.70 -6.09 -20.46
C GLY A 112 4.64 -5.18 -21.24
N ASP A 113 4.06 -4.42 -22.18
CA ASP A 113 4.78 -3.51 -23.10
C ASP A 113 4.73 -2.03 -22.64
N ARG A 114 4.07 -1.75 -21.51
CA ARG A 114 3.92 -0.41 -20.93
C ARG A 114 4.42 -0.41 -19.49
N PRO A 115 4.74 0.77 -18.93
CA PRO A 115 5.08 0.84 -17.52
C PRO A 115 3.98 0.29 -16.62
N LEU A 116 4.37 -0.48 -15.62
CA LEU A 116 3.54 -0.94 -14.53
C LEU A 116 3.76 -0.01 -13.33
N ARG A 117 2.65 0.43 -12.70
CA ARG A 117 2.70 1.19 -11.44
C ARG A 117 1.81 0.51 -10.40
N PHE A 118 2.33 0.36 -9.20
CA PHE A 118 1.57 -0.22 -8.08
C PHE A 118 2.03 0.35 -6.73
N VAL A 119 1.18 0.19 -5.72
CA VAL A 119 1.52 0.44 -4.32
C VAL A 119 1.69 -0.92 -3.64
N GLN A 120 2.85 -1.13 -3.02
CA GLN A 120 3.10 -2.30 -2.20
C GLN A 120 3.19 -1.90 -0.73
N MET A 121 2.35 -2.51 0.08
CA MET A 121 2.23 -2.23 1.51
C MET A 121 2.60 -3.47 2.32
N TRP A 122 3.49 -3.30 3.29
CA TRP A 122 3.93 -4.38 4.17
C TRP A 122 3.41 -4.13 5.58
N LEU A 123 2.81 -5.16 6.18
CA LEU A 123 2.32 -5.12 7.55
C LEU A 123 2.97 -6.23 8.37
N SER A 124 3.33 -5.89 9.61
CA SER A 124 3.74 -6.93 10.57
C SER A 124 2.51 -7.74 11.02
N PRO A 125 2.58 -9.07 11.00
CA PRO A 125 1.50 -9.88 11.55
C PRO A 125 1.46 -9.79 13.07
N LEU A 126 0.29 -10.09 13.66
CA LEU A 126 0.09 -10.16 15.11
C LEU A 126 0.89 -11.29 15.77
N ALA A 127 1.14 -12.37 15.03
CA ALA A 127 1.94 -13.51 15.46
C ALA A 127 2.91 -13.92 14.35
N ALA A 128 4.15 -14.23 14.73
CA ALA A 128 5.15 -14.73 13.79
C ALA A 128 4.87 -16.20 13.41
N GLY A 129 5.31 -16.62 12.21
CA GLY A 129 5.20 -17.99 11.71
C GLY A 129 3.91 -18.28 10.96
N GLY A 130 3.53 -19.56 10.91
CA GLY A 130 2.43 -20.04 10.10
C GLY A 130 2.85 -20.43 8.67
N ASP A 131 1.93 -21.06 7.95
CA ASP A 131 2.16 -21.43 6.56
C ASP A 131 1.97 -20.21 5.64
N PRO A 132 2.79 -20.06 4.60
CA PRO A 132 2.59 -19.01 3.63
C PRO A 132 1.29 -19.22 2.86
N SER A 133 0.65 -18.13 2.47
CA SER A 133 -0.55 -18.16 1.63
C SER A 133 -0.58 -16.99 0.65
N TYR A 134 -1.24 -17.20 -0.47
CA TYR A 134 -1.37 -16.22 -1.53
C TYR A 134 -2.84 -16.12 -2.01
N GLU A 135 -3.29 -14.91 -2.27
CA GLU A 135 -4.60 -14.69 -2.88
C GLU A 135 -4.64 -13.43 -3.74
N VAL A 136 -5.55 -13.45 -4.71
CA VAL A 136 -5.93 -12.25 -5.48
C VAL A 136 -7.44 -12.09 -5.42
N VAL A 137 -7.90 -10.98 -4.85
CA VAL A 137 -9.31 -10.59 -4.86
C VAL A 137 -9.54 -9.67 -6.05
N ARG A 138 -10.39 -10.09 -6.97
CA ARG A 138 -10.68 -9.39 -8.22
C ARG A 138 -11.74 -8.31 -8.05
N GLY A 139 -11.50 -7.15 -8.66
CA GLY A 139 -12.50 -6.10 -8.77
C GLY A 139 -13.04 -5.62 -7.42
N VAL A 140 -12.16 -5.26 -6.48
CA VAL A 140 -12.57 -4.82 -5.13
C VAL A 140 -13.51 -3.62 -5.24
N PRO A 141 -14.78 -3.73 -4.73
CA PRO A 141 -15.72 -2.63 -4.78
C PRO A 141 -15.29 -1.44 -3.94
N ASP A 142 -15.73 -0.23 -4.35
CA ASP A 142 -15.49 0.98 -3.58
C ASP A 142 -16.06 0.85 -2.16
N GLY A 143 -15.24 1.18 -1.16
CA GLY A 143 -15.64 1.20 0.24
C GLY A 143 -15.86 -0.16 0.90
N THR A 144 -15.72 -1.26 0.18
CA THR A 144 -15.78 -2.60 0.78
C THR A 144 -14.43 -2.91 1.44
N PRO A 145 -14.38 -3.15 2.77
CA PRO A 145 -13.13 -3.48 3.45
C PRO A 145 -12.53 -4.78 2.92
N TYR A 146 -11.23 -4.77 2.65
CA TYR A 146 -10.45 -5.98 2.44
C TYR A 146 -9.71 -6.31 3.74
N GLU A 147 -10.08 -7.42 4.35
CA GLU A 147 -9.55 -7.82 5.65
C GLU A 147 -8.18 -8.48 5.53
N VAL A 148 -7.26 -8.12 6.43
CA VAL A 148 -5.96 -8.76 6.65
C VAL A 148 -5.89 -9.27 8.09
N PRO A 149 -6.56 -10.40 8.40
CA PRO A 149 -6.75 -10.86 9.78
C PRO A 149 -5.42 -11.11 10.51
N ALA A 150 -4.40 -11.60 9.78
CA ALA A 150 -3.08 -11.85 10.34
C ALA A 150 -2.41 -10.57 10.90
N ALA A 151 -2.73 -9.40 10.37
CA ALA A 151 -2.25 -8.10 10.86
C ALA A 151 -3.29 -7.36 11.73
N GLY A 152 -4.52 -7.90 11.87
CA GLY A 152 -5.63 -7.24 12.53
C GLY A 152 -6.04 -5.93 11.84
N ALA A 153 -5.88 -5.85 10.54
CA ALA A 153 -6.04 -4.63 9.74
C ALA A 153 -7.06 -4.82 8.61
N ALA A 154 -7.64 -3.72 8.13
CA ALA A 154 -8.50 -3.70 6.97
C ALA A 154 -8.11 -2.57 6.00
N LEU A 155 -8.07 -2.87 4.70
CA LEU A 155 -7.83 -1.93 3.62
C LEU A 155 -9.16 -1.49 3.00
N HIS A 156 -9.43 -0.20 3.00
CA HIS A 156 -10.54 0.41 2.29
C HIS A 156 -10.00 1.11 1.03
N VAL A 157 -10.38 0.65 -0.14
CA VAL A 157 -10.12 1.36 -1.39
C VAL A 157 -11.28 2.30 -1.65
N ARG A 158 -11.01 3.61 -1.82
CA ARG A 158 -12.04 4.61 -2.07
C ARG A 158 -11.75 5.37 -3.36
N ARG A 159 -12.78 5.56 -4.16
CA ARG A 159 -12.70 6.23 -5.47
C ARG A 159 -13.74 7.35 -5.56
N PRO A 160 -13.57 8.43 -4.75
CA PRO A 160 -14.54 9.52 -4.73
C PRO A 160 -14.53 10.32 -6.03
N GLY A 161 -15.70 10.77 -6.44
CA GLY A 161 -15.86 11.84 -7.43
C GLY A 161 -15.56 13.22 -6.85
N ALA A 162 -15.38 14.23 -7.70
CA ALA A 162 -15.16 15.62 -7.26
C ALA A 162 -16.29 16.10 -6.35
N GLY A 163 -15.96 16.69 -5.22
CA GLY A 163 -16.89 17.20 -4.20
C GLY A 163 -17.43 16.13 -3.25
N GLU A 164 -17.15 14.85 -3.48
CA GLU A 164 -17.59 13.78 -2.57
C GLU A 164 -16.82 13.80 -1.26
N ARG A 165 -17.51 13.34 -0.22
CA ARG A 165 -16.98 13.16 1.14
C ARG A 165 -16.78 11.69 1.43
N VAL A 166 -15.61 11.35 1.93
CA VAL A 166 -15.24 10.00 2.36
C VAL A 166 -15.03 10.02 3.86
N ALA A 167 -15.84 9.28 4.60
CA ALA A 167 -15.61 9.12 6.04
C ALA A 167 -14.30 8.35 6.29
N VAL A 168 -13.48 8.87 7.19
CA VAL A 168 -12.31 8.16 7.71
C VAL A 168 -12.80 7.09 8.70
N PRO A 169 -12.33 5.83 8.62
CA PRO A 169 -12.69 4.79 9.57
C PRO A 169 -12.43 5.20 11.02
N ALA A 170 -13.34 4.83 11.92
CA ALA A 170 -13.25 5.14 13.35
C ALA A 170 -12.37 4.10 14.07
N ALA A 171 -11.08 4.10 13.80
CA ALA A 171 -10.09 3.22 14.39
C ALA A 171 -9.09 3.98 15.28
N GLU A 172 -8.35 3.26 16.11
CA GLU A 172 -7.28 3.83 16.95
C GLU A 172 -6.17 4.45 16.11
N ARG A 173 -5.86 3.82 14.97
CA ARG A 173 -4.90 4.33 13.97
C ARG A 173 -5.47 4.14 12.57
N VAL A 174 -5.30 5.16 11.74
CA VAL A 174 -5.62 5.10 10.31
C VAL A 174 -4.41 5.59 9.52
N TYR A 175 -3.99 4.80 8.54
CA TYR A 175 -2.98 5.21 7.56
C TYR A 175 -3.66 5.43 6.22
N LEU A 176 -3.54 6.63 5.69
CA LEU A 176 -4.09 7.01 4.40
C LEU A 176 -2.96 7.25 3.39
N HIS A 177 -3.12 6.73 2.18
CA HIS A 177 -2.25 7.00 1.05
C HIS A 177 -3.09 7.48 -0.14
N VAL A 178 -2.68 8.60 -0.76
CA VAL A 178 -3.32 9.17 -1.93
C VAL A 178 -2.69 8.60 -3.19
N VAL A 179 -3.45 7.81 -3.94
CA VAL A 179 -3.01 7.25 -5.23
C VAL A 179 -3.20 8.25 -6.35
N ARG A 180 -4.38 8.91 -6.37
CA ARG A 180 -4.76 9.90 -7.40
C ARG A 180 -5.67 10.98 -6.81
N GLY A 181 -5.70 12.14 -7.47
CA GLY A 181 -6.61 13.24 -7.17
C GLY A 181 -6.11 14.16 -6.07
N ASP A 182 -6.79 15.30 -5.95
CA ASP A 182 -6.53 16.31 -4.93
C ASP A 182 -7.59 16.19 -3.83
N LEU A 183 -7.16 16.14 -2.60
CA LEU A 183 -8.00 15.86 -1.45
C LEU A 183 -7.76 16.88 -0.34
N ARG A 184 -8.74 17.03 0.55
CA ARG A 184 -8.59 17.83 1.76
C ARG A 184 -9.00 17.02 2.98
N LEU A 185 -8.12 16.97 3.97
CA LEU A 185 -8.33 16.32 5.26
C LEU A 185 -8.01 17.33 6.37
N ASP A 186 -9.00 17.68 7.20
CA ASP A 186 -8.85 18.61 8.33
C ASP A 186 -8.11 19.91 7.95
N GLY A 187 -8.47 20.50 6.81
CA GLY A 187 -7.85 21.73 6.31
C GLY A 187 -6.50 21.55 5.59
N ALA A 188 -5.87 20.37 5.69
CA ALA A 188 -4.67 20.07 4.93
C ALA A 188 -5.03 19.57 3.52
N GLU A 189 -4.35 20.10 2.50
CA GLU A 189 -4.45 19.60 1.14
C GLU A 189 -3.47 18.45 0.94
N LEU A 190 -3.94 17.38 0.25
CA LEU A 190 -3.15 16.21 -0.09
C LEU A 190 -3.28 15.93 -1.59
N GLY A 191 -2.15 15.60 -2.21
CA GLY A 191 -2.05 15.19 -3.61
C GLY A 191 -1.50 13.77 -3.76
N PRO A 192 -1.35 13.28 -4.99
CA PRO A 192 -0.80 11.95 -5.26
C PRO A 192 0.56 11.73 -4.59
N GLY A 193 0.72 10.59 -3.95
CA GLY A 193 1.91 10.23 -3.18
C GLY A 193 1.91 10.70 -1.73
N ASP A 194 1.08 11.69 -1.36
CA ASP A 194 0.95 12.12 0.03
C ASP A 194 0.30 11.02 0.88
N SER A 195 0.60 11.03 2.17
CA SER A 195 -0.02 10.15 3.15
C SER A 195 -0.38 10.90 4.42
N ALA A 196 -1.35 10.36 5.17
CA ALA A 196 -1.70 10.85 6.50
C ALA A 196 -1.69 9.71 7.52
N ARG A 197 -1.10 9.99 8.69
CA ARG A 197 -1.11 9.14 9.87
C ARG A 197 -2.06 9.76 10.88
N ILE A 198 -3.14 9.07 11.21
CA ILE A 198 -4.22 9.57 12.06
C ILE A 198 -4.28 8.69 13.29
N THR A 199 -4.30 9.31 14.47
CA THR A 199 -4.34 8.60 15.75
C THR A 199 -5.47 9.15 16.62
N ALA A 200 -6.30 8.25 17.17
CA ALA A 200 -7.36 8.55 18.14
C ALA A 200 -8.41 9.58 17.69
N GLU A 201 -8.53 9.85 16.39
CA GLU A 201 -9.53 10.78 15.84
C GLU A 201 -10.78 10.04 15.37
N LYS A 202 -11.92 10.68 15.51
CA LYS A 202 -13.22 10.17 15.05
C LYS A 202 -13.99 11.26 14.31
N GLY A 203 -14.80 10.84 13.35
CA GLY A 203 -15.67 11.76 12.62
C GLY A 203 -14.95 12.63 11.59
N LEU A 204 -13.71 12.28 11.24
CA LEU A 204 -13.00 12.94 10.15
C LEU A 204 -13.61 12.58 8.80
N GLU A 205 -13.59 13.56 7.91
CA GLU A 205 -13.97 13.38 6.51
C GLU A 205 -12.85 13.87 5.59
N ILE A 206 -12.65 13.14 4.51
CA ILE A 206 -11.84 13.55 3.38
C ILE A 206 -12.78 14.16 2.34
N ILE A 207 -12.44 15.31 1.79
CA ILE A 207 -13.20 15.96 0.73
C ILE A 207 -12.38 15.87 -0.55
N ALA A 208 -12.93 15.26 -1.59
CA ALA A 208 -12.29 15.18 -2.89
C ALA A 208 -12.44 16.49 -3.67
N GLY A 209 -11.32 17.15 -3.99
CA GLY A 209 -11.28 18.33 -4.87
C GLY A 209 -11.39 17.96 -6.35
N SER A 210 -10.90 16.77 -6.71
CA SER A 210 -10.99 16.16 -8.03
C SER A 210 -11.32 14.67 -7.90
N PRO A 211 -11.71 13.97 -8.98
CA PRO A 211 -11.85 12.51 -8.91
C PRO A 211 -10.55 11.87 -8.41
N GLY A 212 -10.66 11.01 -7.39
CA GLY A 212 -9.52 10.48 -6.66
C GLY A 212 -9.52 8.97 -6.47
N GLU A 213 -8.42 8.47 -5.95
CA GLU A 213 -8.24 7.09 -5.50
C GLU A 213 -7.39 7.07 -4.23
N LEU A 214 -7.89 6.40 -3.20
CA LEU A 214 -7.33 6.36 -1.85
C LEU A 214 -7.18 4.93 -1.36
N LEU A 215 -6.09 4.67 -0.67
CA LEU A 215 -5.88 3.47 0.12
C LEU A 215 -5.92 3.87 1.59
N ILE A 216 -6.91 3.40 2.34
CA ILE A 216 -7.11 3.74 3.74
C ILE A 216 -7.01 2.47 4.57
N TRP A 217 -6.00 2.39 5.41
CA TRP A 217 -5.81 1.31 6.36
C TRP A 217 -6.48 1.63 7.69
N GLU A 218 -7.39 0.78 8.12
CA GLU A 218 -7.86 0.66 9.48
C GLU A 218 -6.92 -0.27 10.23
N LEU A 219 -6.29 0.23 11.31
CA LEU A 219 -5.20 -0.46 12.00
C LEU A 219 -5.52 -0.67 13.47
N PRO A 220 -5.01 -1.76 14.09
CA PRO A 220 -5.15 -2.01 15.51
C PRO A 220 -4.39 -0.98 16.35
N ALA A 221 -4.73 -0.97 17.65
CA ALA A 221 -4.15 -0.11 18.69
C ALA A 221 -2.62 -0.29 18.84
#